data_4dfea9b10750b3705d3f4c42347fad92
#
_entry.id   4dfea9b10750b3705d3f4c42347fad92
#
_cell.length_a   1.000
_cell.length_b   1.000
_cell.length_c   1.000
_cell.angle_alpha   90.00
_cell.angle_beta   90.00
_cell.angle_gamma   90.00
#
_symmetry.space_group_name_H-M   'P 1'
#
loop_
_entity.id
_entity.type
_entity.pdbx_description
1 polymer ?
#
loop_
_entity_poly.entity_id
_entity_poly.type
_entity_poly.pdbx_seq_one_letter_code
_entity_poly.pdbx_strand_id
1 'polypeptide(L)'
;MNAAGSPSVLLVGPYDPHCGEYTFLAPPLGVWRLAGVLEAAGVRTKVFDPNCCSELPQRALEREILNGTWDVVGISTTGMTLRFDLELAHLARRIAPSALIVAGGMEATFRPDLMFELGPFDLVVLGEGERPLLDLATRLRAGQGVEGISGTARRTADGRVVSLSQRALNRQELRDAIFSIPYEQMPYAAYWERLETAYRVGALPSKAAREAQLAEIRSVRLITLNYCPMGCTFCSATNFLHEAQGSVASIARLDADECLQMIERIVAAQPRIRTVIFQDDIFSYTRDHRILPLCEGIATAKRDGRIPAHLQFISTNRIDAMSVERLTAMRRAGFRVLGFGIENFSQQVLGEFNKAQIYRHIEPMLSAALSLGMTPFLDLILSSPRASLEDVAVTLREAHRWLLRGCEIGMYPYVIPFSGAALAKDPSLAPHVQYVEREIAGTGISWSQPAKILPIDPVVADVVLRIERSFELMLGSLESDVAHLPSRLRSLLWILCSLRIMAEHGHYIASESEVRAQLYARLPALRSEATGLVAALV
;
A
#
# COMPACT_ATOMS: atom_id res chain seq x y z
N MET A 1 -29.11 22.85 12.86
CA MET A 1 -27.99 23.77 12.55
C MET A 1 -27.71 24.58 13.80
N ASN A 2 -26.66 24.19 14.53
CA ASN A 2 -26.24 24.93 15.72
C ASN A 2 -25.55 26.22 15.32
N ALA A 3 -25.98 27.35 15.90
CA ALA A 3 -25.43 28.66 15.64
C ALA A 3 -23.93 28.71 16.00
N ALA A 4 -23.11 29.24 15.06
CA ALA A 4 -21.77 29.80 15.25
C ALA A 4 -20.66 28.90 15.86
N GLY A 5 -20.71 27.57 15.71
CA GLY A 5 -19.60 26.68 16.09
C GLY A 5 -18.72 26.30 14.89
N SER A 6 -17.44 26.00 15.13
CA SER A 6 -16.60 25.37 14.11
C SER A 6 -17.21 24.02 13.69
N PRO A 7 -17.28 23.68 12.39
CA PRO A 7 -17.80 22.40 11.94
C PRO A 7 -16.98 21.24 12.52
N SER A 8 -17.64 20.12 12.67
CA SER A 8 -17.04 18.91 13.25
C SER A 8 -16.95 17.81 12.21
N VAL A 9 -15.76 17.21 12.07
CA VAL A 9 -15.44 16.21 11.06
C VAL A 9 -14.93 14.94 11.72
N LEU A 10 -15.58 13.81 11.44
CA LEU A 10 -15.08 12.48 11.77
C LEU A 10 -14.50 11.87 10.49
N LEU A 11 -13.21 11.54 10.48
CA LEU A 11 -12.56 10.87 9.36
C LEU A 11 -12.37 9.39 9.70
N VAL A 12 -12.90 8.51 8.88
CA VAL A 12 -12.83 7.06 9.05
C VAL A 12 -11.80 6.49 8.07
N GLY A 13 -10.81 5.76 8.60
CA GLY A 13 -9.80 5.07 7.82
C GLY A 13 -10.37 3.87 7.06
N PRO A 14 -9.64 3.32 6.06
CA PRO A 14 -10.03 2.09 5.38
C PRO A 14 -9.99 0.92 6.36
N TYR A 15 -10.98 0.00 6.24
CA TYR A 15 -11.10 -1.14 7.14
C TYR A 15 -10.62 -2.43 6.49
N ASP A 16 -9.55 -3.02 7.03
CA ASP A 16 -9.01 -4.32 6.63
C ASP A 16 -9.20 -5.36 7.73
N PRO A 17 -10.28 -6.18 7.67
CA PRO A 17 -10.55 -7.21 8.67
C PRO A 17 -9.52 -8.36 8.66
N HIS A 18 -8.73 -8.47 7.61
CA HIS A 18 -7.70 -9.51 7.44
C HIS A 18 -6.33 -9.09 7.96
N CYS A 19 -6.25 -7.99 8.72
CA CYS A 19 -5.06 -7.57 9.46
C CYS A 19 -3.79 -7.39 8.60
N GLY A 20 -3.90 -6.65 7.51
CA GLY A 20 -2.77 -6.30 6.66
C GLY A 20 -2.69 -7.06 5.34
N GLU A 21 -3.73 -7.84 5.01
CA GLU A 21 -3.84 -8.45 3.69
C GLU A 21 -4.10 -7.41 2.60
N TYR A 22 -4.95 -6.42 2.89
CA TYR A 22 -5.40 -5.40 1.94
C TYR A 22 -4.84 -4.01 2.20
N THR A 23 -4.41 -3.74 3.43
CA THR A 23 -3.80 -2.47 3.82
C THR A 23 -2.52 -2.70 4.60
N PHE A 24 -1.72 -1.65 4.74
CA PHE A 24 -0.57 -1.72 5.64
C PHE A 24 -1.03 -1.73 7.09
N LEU A 25 -0.41 -2.56 7.93
CA LEU A 25 -0.63 -2.55 9.38
C LEU A 25 0.04 -1.31 10.01
N ALA A 26 -0.53 -0.16 9.73
CA ALA A 26 -0.10 1.14 10.23
C ALA A 26 -1.26 2.14 10.14
N PRO A 27 -1.26 3.20 10.93
CA PRO A 27 -2.27 4.25 10.84
C PRO A 27 -2.39 4.79 9.40
N PRO A 28 -3.63 5.02 8.88
CA PRO A 28 -3.86 5.44 7.50
C PRO A 28 -3.37 6.88 7.28
N LEU A 29 -2.16 7.03 6.75
CA LEU A 29 -1.42 8.30 6.71
C LEU A 29 -2.17 9.40 5.95
N GLY A 30 -2.89 9.07 4.85
CA GLY A 30 -3.70 10.04 4.11
C GLY A 30 -4.82 10.65 4.96
N VAL A 31 -5.49 9.84 5.78
CA VAL A 31 -6.56 10.29 6.68
C VAL A 31 -6.01 11.20 7.78
N TRP A 32 -4.87 10.81 8.38
CA TRP A 32 -4.21 11.62 9.39
C TRP A 32 -3.64 12.93 8.85
N ARG A 33 -3.18 12.95 7.59
CA ARG A 33 -2.77 14.18 6.89
C ARG A 33 -3.94 15.16 6.74
N LEU A 34 -5.11 14.65 6.34
CA LEU A 34 -6.33 15.44 6.26
C LEU A 34 -6.76 15.98 7.63
N ALA A 35 -6.69 15.16 8.68
CA ALA A 35 -7.00 15.60 10.03
C ALA A 35 -6.09 16.76 10.47
N GLY A 36 -4.78 16.65 10.26
CA GLY A 36 -3.84 17.70 10.59
C GLY A 36 -4.10 19.02 9.85
N VAL A 37 -4.43 18.94 8.57
CA VAL A 37 -4.79 20.13 7.76
C VAL A 37 -6.06 20.80 8.29
N LEU A 38 -7.10 20.01 8.60
CA LEU A 38 -8.37 20.52 9.13
C LEU A 38 -8.19 21.12 10.54
N GLU A 39 -7.45 20.46 11.42
CA GLU A 39 -7.13 20.96 12.77
C GLU A 39 -6.35 22.29 12.72
N ALA A 40 -5.36 22.40 11.83
CA ALA A 40 -4.59 23.62 11.62
C ALA A 40 -5.48 24.80 11.15
N ALA A 41 -6.60 24.51 10.47
CA ALA A 41 -7.61 25.49 10.08
C ALA A 41 -8.70 25.73 11.15
N GLY A 42 -8.55 25.16 12.35
CA GLY A 42 -9.51 25.33 13.45
C GLY A 42 -10.80 24.54 13.29
N VAL A 43 -10.81 23.49 12.48
CA VAL A 43 -11.92 22.55 12.34
C VAL A 43 -11.80 21.47 13.40
N ARG A 44 -12.86 21.21 14.14
CA ARG A 44 -12.88 20.10 15.12
C ARG A 44 -12.86 18.77 14.37
N THR A 45 -11.74 18.07 14.42
CA THR A 45 -11.54 16.85 13.66
C THR A 45 -11.22 15.69 14.59
N LYS A 46 -11.66 14.48 14.23
CA LYS A 46 -11.24 13.23 14.86
C LYS A 46 -11.01 12.16 13.80
N VAL A 47 -10.00 11.34 13.99
CA VAL A 47 -9.77 10.15 13.18
C VAL A 47 -10.28 8.93 13.90
N PHE A 48 -11.12 8.14 13.23
CA PHE A 48 -11.50 6.79 13.64
C PHE A 48 -10.73 5.80 12.76
N ASP A 49 -9.88 5.01 13.39
CA ASP A 49 -9.10 3.96 12.73
C ASP A 49 -9.71 2.59 13.05
N PRO A 50 -10.46 1.97 12.13
CA PRO A 50 -11.13 0.71 12.38
C PRO A 50 -10.18 -0.46 12.64
N ASN A 51 -8.93 -0.37 12.16
CA ASN A 51 -7.94 -1.42 12.35
C ASN A 51 -7.28 -1.40 13.74
N CYS A 52 -7.50 -0.35 14.53
CA CYS A 52 -7.00 -0.22 15.90
C CYS A 52 -8.00 -0.60 16.99
N CYS A 53 -9.25 -0.92 16.61
CA CYS A 53 -10.29 -1.21 17.59
C CYS A 53 -9.99 -2.50 18.37
N SER A 54 -10.29 -2.47 19.68
CA SER A 54 -10.26 -3.65 20.56
C SER A 54 -11.54 -4.47 20.53
N GLU A 55 -12.59 -3.93 19.91
CA GLU A 55 -13.90 -4.55 19.67
C GLU A 55 -14.22 -4.51 18.17
N LEU A 56 -15.40 -5.02 17.77
CA LEU A 56 -15.87 -4.94 16.38
C LEU A 56 -15.89 -3.47 15.92
N PRO A 57 -15.23 -3.11 14.83
CA PRO A 57 -15.15 -1.72 14.35
C PRO A 57 -16.51 -1.05 14.13
N GLN A 58 -17.53 -1.84 13.74
CA GLN A 58 -18.89 -1.34 13.57
C GLN A 58 -19.47 -0.81 14.91
N ARG A 59 -19.28 -1.53 16.01
CA ARG A 59 -19.73 -1.11 17.35
C ARG A 59 -18.94 0.08 17.86
N ALA A 60 -17.63 0.07 17.62
CA ALA A 60 -16.77 1.17 18.01
C ALA A 60 -17.13 2.47 17.27
N LEU A 61 -17.40 2.38 15.95
CA LEU A 61 -17.85 3.52 15.13
C LEU A 61 -19.23 4.03 15.58
N GLU A 62 -20.18 3.13 15.83
CA GLU A 62 -21.50 3.49 16.35
C GLU A 62 -21.38 4.31 17.64
N ARG A 63 -20.61 3.81 18.59
CA ARG A 63 -20.36 4.53 19.85
C ARG A 63 -19.67 5.88 19.63
N GLU A 64 -18.71 5.96 18.71
CA GLU A 64 -18.04 7.20 18.38
C GLU A 64 -18.98 8.24 17.80
N ILE A 65 -19.87 7.83 16.89
CA ILE A 65 -20.86 8.71 16.29
C ILE A 65 -21.90 9.18 17.31
N LEU A 66 -22.40 8.28 18.17
CA LEU A 66 -23.41 8.60 19.20
C LEU A 66 -22.86 9.51 20.31
N ASN A 67 -21.57 9.39 20.64
CA ASN A 67 -20.93 10.23 21.65
C ASN A 67 -20.48 11.60 21.13
N GLY A 68 -20.52 11.81 19.83
CA GLY A 68 -20.15 13.07 19.18
C GLY A 68 -21.33 13.76 18.50
N THR A 69 -21.09 15.02 18.10
CA THR A 69 -21.95 15.71 17.13
C THR A 69 -21.10 15.96 15.90
N TRP A 70 -21.46 15.34 14.80
CA TRP A 70 -20.66 15.37 13.58
C TRP A 70 -21.45 16.02 12.45
N ASP A 71 -20.87 17.06 11.84
CA ASP A 71 -21.44 17.70 10.63
C ASP A 71 -21.02 16.92 9.38
N VAL A 72 -19.83 16.28 9.40
CA VAL A 72 -19.29 15.48 8.32
C VAL A 72 -18.73 14.16 8.87
N VAL A 73 -19.04 13.05 8.19
CA VAL A 73 -18.36 11.78 8.34
C VAL A 73 -17.69 11.43 7.02
N GLY A 74 -16.37 11.51 6.97
CA GLY A 74 -15.56 11.20 5.80
C GLY A 74 -15.07 9.75 5.84
N ILE A 75 -15.35 8.98 4.79
CA ILE A 75 -14.97 7.57 4.65
C ILE A 75 -13.85 7.46 3.60
N SER A 76 -12.70 6.95 3.99
CA SER A 76 -11.62 6.63 3.05
C SER A 76 -11.90 5.29 2.36
N THR A 77 -11.83 5.25 1.02
CA THR A 77 -12.12 4.05 0.24
C THR A 77 -10.94 3.61 -0.60
N THR A 78 -10.67 2.31 -0.61
CA THR A 78 -9.70 1.67 -1.51
C THR A 78 -10.35 0.49 -2.23
N GLY A 79 -9.86 0.13 -3.42
CA GLY A 79 -10.45 -0.99 -4.17
C GLY A 79 -10.43 -2.31 -3.40
N MET A 80 -9.41 -2.52 -2.57
CA MET A 80 -9.25 -3.77 -1.80
C MET A 80 -10.17 -3.84 -0.57
N THR A 81 -10.44 -2.70 0.06
CA THR A 81 -11.27 -2.63 1.29
C THR A 81 -12.69 -2.15 1.04
N LEU A 82 -13.04 -1.80 -0.20
CA LEU A 82 -14.28 -1.12 -0.58
C LEU A 82 -15.53 -1.69 0.09
N ARG A 83 -15.68 -3.02 0.10
CA ARG A 83 -16.82 -3.69 0.74
C ARG A 83 -16.99 -3.26 2.19
N PHE A 84 -15.92 -3.31 2.96
CA PHE A 84 -15.93 -3.03 4.38
C PHE A 84 -16.04 -1.51 4.66
N ASP A 85 -15.45 -0.69 3.80
CA ASP A 85 -15.57 0.77 3.88
C ASP A 85 -17.03 1.21 3.64
N LEU A 86 -17.71 0.57 2.69
CA LEU A 86 -19.13 0.79 2.42
C LEU A 86 -20.04 0.33 3.58
N GLU A 87 -19.73 -0.79 4.23
CA GLU A 87 -20.44 -1.23 5.45
C GLU A 87 -20.41 -0.15 6.53
N LEU A 88 -19.23 0.47 6.75
CA LEU A 88 -19.07 1.57 7.71
C LEU A 88 -19.82 2.84 7.26
N ALA A 89 -19.84 3.14 5.96
CA ALA A 89 -20.59 4.28 5.41
C ALA A 89 -22.10 4.12 5.64
N HIS A 90 -22.68 2.94 5.35
CA HIS A 90 -24.10 2.66 5.60
C HIS A 90 -24.44 2.70 7.10
N LEU A 91 -23.54 2.23 7.96
CA LEU A 91 -23.69 2.35 9.40
C LEU A 91 -23.72 3.83 9.82
N ALA A 92 -22.77 4.63 9.35
CA ALA A 92 -22.69 6.06 9.64
C ALA A 92 -23.99 6.80 9.25
N ARG A 93 -24.52 6.55 8.06
CA ARG A 93 -25.79 7.15 7.60
C ARG A 93 -26.96 6.80 8.49
N ARG A 94 -27.06 5.54 8.97
CA ARG A 94 -28.17 5.12 9.85
C ARG A 94 -28.14 5.84 11.21
N ILE A 95 -26.93 6.06 11.74
CA ILE A 95 -26.76 6.62 13.10
C ILE A 95 -26.74 8.16 13.08
N ALA A 96 -26.14 8.76 12.06
CA ALA A 96 -26.06 10.21 11.88
C ALA A 96 -26.77 10.66 10.58
N PRO A 97 -28.11 10.57 10.49
CA PRO A 97 -28.85 10.87 9.27
C PRO A 97 -28.72 12.34 8.80
N SER A 98 -28.39 13.25 9.71
CA SER A 98 -28.19 14.68 9.43
C SER A 98 -26.75 15.05 9.06
N ALA A 99 -25.79 14.18 9.29
CA ALA A 99 -24.39 14.43 8.90
C ALA A 99 -24.21 14.25 7.39
N LEU A 100 -23.30 15.01 6.79
CA LEU A 100 -22.84 14.75 5.43
C LEU A 100 -21.92 13.53 5.44
N ILE A 101 -22.27 12.51 4.67
CA ILE A 101 -21.40 11.34 4.46
C ILE A 101 -20.59 11.55 3.18
N VAL A 102 -19.27 11.62 3.34
CA VAL A 102 -18.34 11.99 2.25
C VAL A 102 -17.41 10.83 1.95
N ALA A 103 -17.35 10.38 0.68
CA ALA A 103 -16.35 9.42 0.25
C ALA A 103 -15.06 10.13 -0.19
N GLY A 104 -13.92 9.50 0.02
CA GLY A 104 -12.63 9.93 -0.52
C GLY A 104 -11.69 8.73 -0.68
N GLY A 105 -10.51 8.97 -1.23
CA GLY A 105 -9.51 7.95 -1.49
C GLY A 105 -9.45 7.50 -2.94
N MET A 106 -8.70 6.43 -3.19
CA MET A 106 -8.40 6.01 -4.57
C MET A 106 -9.64 5.53 -5.33
N GLU A 107 -10.47 4.68 -4.72
CA GLU A 107 -11.65 4.15 -5.40
C GLU A 107 -12.68 5.25 -5.65
N ALA A 108 -12.90 6.14 -4.69
CA ALA A 108 -13.76 7.31 -4.85
C ALA A 108 -13.32 8.22 -6.01
N THR A 109 -12.01 8.39 -6.20
CA THR A 109 -11.46 9.22 -7.29
C THR A 109 -11.72 8.62 -8.66
N PHE A 110 -11.49 7.32 -8.82
CA PHE A 110 -11.61 6.66 -10.13
C PHE A 110 -13.03 6.26 -10.50
N ARG A 111 -13.90 6.06 -9.50
CA ARG A 111 -15.25 5.53 -9.68
C ARG A 111 -16.30 6.28 -8.86
N PRO A 112 -16.42 7.62 -9.03
CA PRO A 112 -17.38 8.40 -8.25
C PRO A 112 -18.84 7.96 -8.47
N ASP A 113 -19.19 7.52 -9.69
CA ASP A 113 -20.52 6.99 -9.98
C ASP A 113 -20.83 5.76 -9.13
N LEU A 114 -19.88 4.82 -9.01
CA LEU A 114 -20.02 3.63 -8.19
C LEU A 114 -20.19 3.97 -6.71
N MET A 115 -19.50 5.00 -6.21
CA MET A 115 -19.69 5.45 -4.82
C MET A 115 -21.14 5.85 -4.56
N PHE A 116 -21.76 6.61 -5.47
CA PHE A 116 -23.16 6.98 -5.35
C PHE A 116 -24.14 5.82 -5.61
N GLU A 117 -23.73 4.82 -6.37
CA GLU A 117 -24.55 3.63 -6.61
C GLU A 117 -24.59 2.72 -5.38
N LEU A 118 -23.41 2.46 -4.77
CA LEU A 118 -23.25 1.49 -3.69
C LEU A 118 -23.34 2.09 -2.29
N GLY A 119 -23.03 3.37 -2.14
CA GLY A 119 -22.90 4.01 -0.83
C GLY A 119 -23.86 5.19 -0.62
N PRO A 120 -24.15 5.54 0.63
CA PRO A 120 -25.05 6.60 1.02
C PRO A 120 -24.34 7.98 1.04
N PHE A 121 -23.54 8.26 0.03
CA PHE A 121 -22.70 9.45 0.00
C PHE A 121 -23.45 10.69 -0.51
N ASP A 122 -23.24 11.83 0.15
CA ASP A 122 -23.72 13.14 -0.27
C ASP A 122 -22.70 13.83 -1.20
N LEU A 123 -21.42 13.53 -1.01
CA LEU A 123 -20.31 14.12 -1.72
C LEU A 123 -19.19 13.09 -1.90
N VAL A 124 -18.48 13.14 -3.01
CA VAL A 124 -17.30 12.33 -3.28
C VAL A 124 -16.12 13.26 -3.54
N VAL A 125 -15.02 13.11 -2.79
CA VAL A 125 -13.78 13.86 -2.96
C VAL A 125 -12.88 13.15 -3.95
N LEU A 126 -12.38 13.89 -4.95
CA LEU A 126 -11.54 13.39 -6.03
C LEU A 126 -10.08 13.83 -5.83
N GLY A 127 -9.15 12.88 -5.79
CA GLY A 127 -7.73 13.15 -5.59
C GLY A 127 -7.39 13.56 -4.15
N GLU A 128 -6.58 14.61 -4.03
CA GLU A 128 -6.14 15.13 -2.72
C GLU A 128 -7.29 15.85 -2.01
N GLY A 129 -7.57 15.43 -0.79
CA GLY A 129 -8.76 15.89 -0.03
C GLY A 129 -8.58 17.20 0.74
N GLU A 130 -7.38 17.74 0.81
CA GLU A 130 -7.05 18.89 1.66
C GLU A 130 -7.90 20.13 1.32
N ARG A 131 -7.90 20.54 0.07
CA ARG A 131 -8.66 21.72 -0.37
C ARG A 131 -10.17 21.51 -0.36
N PRO A 132 -10.70 20.40 -0.92
CA PRO A 132 -12.14 20.15 -0.89
C PRO A 132 -12.71 20.12 0.52
N LEU A 133 -12.03 19.50 1.48
CA LEU A 133 -12.51 19.42 2.86
C LEU A 133 -12.41 20.77 3.60
N LEU A 134 -11.37 21.57 3.33
CA LEU A 134 -11.28 22.94 3.85
C LEU A 134 -12.37 23.85 3.29
N ASP A 135 -12.68 23.76 1.98
CA ASP A 135 -13.78 24.51 1.37
C ASP A 135 -15.14 24.05 1.94
N LEU A 136 -15.35 22.73 2.06
CA LEU A 136 -16.52 22.16 2.69
C LEU A 136 -16.73 22.72 4.12
N ALA A 137 -15.68 22.65 4.95
CA ALA A 137 -15.74 23.15 6.32
C ALA A 137 -16.03 24.67 6.38
N THR A 138 -15.45 25.45 5.46
CA THR A 138 -15.68 26.89 5.36
C THR A 138 -17.14 27.19 4.98
N ARG A 139 -17.69 26.47 4.01
CA ARG A 139 -19.09 26.61 3.57
C ARG A 139 -20.08 26.22 4.66
N LEU A 140 -19.83 25.11 5.35
CA LEU A 140 -20.67 24.69 6.48
C LEU A 140 -20.71 25.75 7.58
N ARG A 141 -19.56 26.36 7.90
CA ARG A 141 -19.48 27.48 8.86
C ARG A 141 -20.30 28.69 8.40
N ALA A 142 -20.35 28.94 7.10
CA ALA A 142 -21.12 30.02 6.49
C ALA A 142 -22.59 29.65 6.23
N GLY A 143 -23.05 28.44 6.57
CA GLY A 143 -24.42 27.98 6.27
C GLY A 143 -24.68 27.78 4.77
N GLN A 144 -23.65 27.59 3.97
CA GLN A 144 -23.72 27.41 2.52
C GLN A 144 -23.83 25.92 2.14
N GLY A 145 -24.34 25.62 0.94
CA GLY A 145 -24.41 24.27 0.37
C GLY A 145 -23.06 23.77 -0.14
N VAL A 146 -23.04 22.51 -0.56
CA VAL A 146 -21.84 21.80 -1.05
C VAL A 146 -21.60 22.01 -2.55
N GLU A 147 -22.45 22.74 -3.25
CA GLU A 147 -22.35 22.97 -4.69
C GLU A 147 -21.13 23.82 -5.06
N GLY A 148 -20.44 23.42 -6.13
CA GLY A 148 -19.31 24.18 -6.67
C GLY A 148 -17.99 24.01 -5.92
N ILE A 149 -17.86 23.02 -5.02
CA ILE A 149 -16.58 22.67 -4.41
C ILE A 149 -15.70 21.98 -5.47
N SER A 150 -14.56 22.56 -5.79
CA SER A 150 -13.59 21.96 -6.71
C SER A 150 -13.01 20.67 -6.12
N GLY A 151 -12.73 19.67 -6.96
CA GLY A 151 -12.23 18.37 -6.50
C GLY A 151 -13.30 17.49 -5.89
N THR A 152 -14.56 17.69 -6.27
CA THR A 152 -15.66 16.87 -5.78
C THR A 152 -16.57 16.38 -6.91
N ALA A 153 -17.26 15.27 -6.66
CA ALA A 153 -18.39 14.83 -7.43
C ALA A 153 -19.64 14.79 -6.53
N ARG A 154 -20.80 15.05 -7.10
CA ARG A 154 -22.11 15.00 -6.44
C ARG A 154 -23.19 14.50 -7.37
N ARG A 155 -24.24 13.94 -6.80
CA ARG A 155 -25.46 13.61 -7.55
C ARG A 155 -26.38 14.83 -7.62
N THR A 156 -26.83 15.16 -8.80
CA THR A 156 -27.81 16.22 -9.04
C THR A 156 -29.24 15.74 -8.81
N ALA A 157 -30.21 16.62 -8.70
CA ALA A 157 -31.62 16.27 -8.46
C ALA A 157 -32.23 15.38 -9.56
N ASP A 158 -31.70 15.44 -10.79
CA ASP A 158 -32.07 14.57 -11.91
C ASP A 158 -31.28 13.25 -11.94
N GLY A 159 -30.52 12.95 -10.89
CA GLY A 159 -29.79 11.69 -10.69
C GLY A 159 -28.45 11.58 -11.38
N ARG A 160 -28.01 12.57 -12.16
CA ARG A 160 -26.70 12.57 -12.82
C ARG A 160 -25.57 12.86 -11.83
N VAL A 161 -24.41 12.26 -12.04
CA VAL A 161 -23.19 12.61 -11.31
C VAL A 161 -22.45 13.73 -12.04
N VAL A 162 -22.14 14.79 -11.34
CA VAL A 162 -21.39 15.94 -11.85
C VAL A 162 -20.11 16.08 -11.05
N SER A 163 -18.98 16.03 -11.74
CA SER A 163 -17.64 16.15 -11.15
C SER A 163 -17.03 17.51 -11.49
N LEU A 164 -16.36 18.09 -10.51
CA LEU A 164 -15.57 19.31 -10.66
C LEU A 164 -14.09 18.96 -10.41
N SER A 165 -13.25 19.20 -11.40
CA SER A 165 -11.82 18.94 -11.28
C SER A 165 -11.14 19.87 -10.28
N GLN A 166 -9.99 19.45 -9.78
CA GLN A 166 -9.07 20.30 -9.02
C GLN A 166 -7.63 20.09 -9.49
N ARG A 167 -6.80 21.12 -9.38
CA ARG A 167 -5.35 20.95 -9.56
C ARG A 167 -4.74 20.19 -8.39
N ALA A 168 -3.70 19.43 -8.64
CA ALA A 168 -2.88 18.83 -7.58
C ALA A 168 -2.31 19.91 -6.64
N LEU A 169 -1.98 19.51 -5.40
CA LEU A 169 -1.28 20.39 -4.46
C LEU A 169 0.05 20.83 -5.07
N ASN A 170 0.38 22.11 -4.96
CA ASN A 170 1.71 22.57 -5.29
C ASN A 170 2.71 22.18 -4.18
N ARG A 171 4.01 22.45 -4.41
CA ARG A 171 5.07 22.07 -3.48
C ARG A 171 4.83 22.61 -2.05
N GLN A 172 4.43 23.89 -1.93
CA GLN A 172 4.21 24.50 -0.61
C GLN A 172 2.99 23.90 0.09
N GLU A 173 1.88 23.72 -0.62
CA GLU A 173 0.68 23.10 -0.06
C GLU A 173 0.91 21.66 0.38
N LEU A 174 1.65 20.87 -0.42
CA LEU A 174 2.02 19.51 -0.06
C LEU A 174 2.92 19.49 1.18
N ARG A 175 3.91 20.39 1.23
CA ARG A 175 4.78 20.55 2.39
C ARG A 175 3.96 20.85 3.64
N ASP A 176 3.10 21.86 3.58
CA ASP A 176 2.31 22.28 4.73
C ASP A 176 1.36 21.14 5.18
N ALA A 177 0.77 20.40 4.24
CA ALA A 177 -0.05 19.23 4.53
C ALA A 177 0.75 18.10 5.20
N ILE A 178 1.97 17.81 4.75
CA ILE A 178 2.83 16.80 5.38
C ILE A 178 3.28 17.24 6.76
N PHE A 179 3.65 18.52 6.92
CA PHE A 179 4.06 19.05 8.21
C PHE A 179 2.90 19.23 9.21
N SER A 180 1.66 19.19 8.77
CA SER A 180 0.49 19.20 9.67
C SER A 180 0.16 17.83 10.26
N ILE A 181 0.73 16.72 9.76
CA ILE A 181 0.44 15.37 10.27
C ILE A 181 0.73 15.29 11.78
N PRO A 182 -0.27 14.98 12.63
CA PRO A 182 -0.10 14.92 14.08
C PRO A 182 0.45 13.56 14.52
N TYR A 183 1.72 13.28 14.23
CA TYR A 183 2.36 11.98 14.54
C TYR A 183 2.27 11.58 16.01
N GLU A 184 2.19 12.55 16.93
CA GLU A 184 2.01 12.35 18.37
C GLU A 184 0.63 11.77 18.75
N GLN A 185 -0.40 12.00 17.91
CA GLN A 185 -1.75 11.48 18.12
C GLN A 185 -1.97 10.13 17.42
N MET A 186 -1.10 9.76 16.48
CA MET A 186 -1.26 8.54 15.69
C MET A 186 -1.04 7.28 16.53
N PRO A 187 -1.94 6.27 16.47
CA PRO A 187 -1.94 5.11 17.37
C PRO A 187 -0.88 4.04 17.01
N TYR A 188 0.35 4.44 16.67
CA TYR A 188 1.43 3.50 16.33
C TYR A 188 1.70 2.48 17.44
N ALA A 189 1.62 2.89 18.70
CA ALA A 189 1.85 1.98 19.84
C ALA A 189 0.88 0.79 19.82
N ALA A 190 -0.41 1.03 19.52
CA ALA A 190 -1.42 -0.04 19.47
C ALA A 190 -1.13 -1.04 18.32
N TYR A 191 -0.70 -0.55 17.17
CA TYR A 191 -0.27 -1.41 16.07
C TYR A 191 0.96 -2.25 16.44
N TRP A 192 1.97 -1.62 17.04
CA TRP A 192 3.19 -2.32 17.45
C TRP A 192 2.92 -3.40 18.50
N GLU A 193 2.10 -3.12 19.51
CA GLU A 193 1.74 -4.09 20.57
C GLU A 193 0.98 -5.29 20.00
N ARG A 194 0.06 -5.06 19.05
CA ARG A 194 -0.63 -6.14 18.34
C ARG A 194 0.36 -7.01 17.56
N LEU A 195 1.27 -6.40 16.80
CA LEU A 195 2.28 -7.12 16.03
C LEU A 195 3.30 -7.82 16.92
N GLU A 196 3.80 -7.17 17.99
CA GLU A 196 4.72 -7.79 18.96
C GLU A 196 4.10 -9.04 19.60
N THR A 197 2.78 -9.00 19.88
CA THR A 197 2.04 -10.15 20.40
C THR A 197 1.90 -11.25 19.33
N ALA A 198 1.46 -10.89 18.13
CA ALA A 198 1.26 -11.82 17.03
C ALA A 198 2.56 -12.55 16.64
N TYR A 199 3.68 -11.82 16.55
CA TYR A 199 4.99 -12.38 16.28
C TYR A 199 5.69 -13.01 17.50
N ARG A 200 5.05 -13.03 18.67
CA ARG A 200 5.58 -13.58 19.93
C ARG A 200 7.01 -13.08 20.22
N VAL A 201 7.24 -11.79 20.05
CA VAL A 201 8.59 -11.20 20.13
C VAL A 201 9.29 -11.51 21.46
N GLY A 202 8.55 -11.56 22.56
CA GLY A 202 9.06 -11.93 23.88
C GLY A 202 9.63 -13.35 23.99
N ALA A 203 9.15 -14.28 23.14
CA ALA A 203 9.58 -15.68 23.11
C ALA A 203 10.73 -15.96 22.14
N LEU A 204 11.22 -14.97 21.41
CA LEU A 204 12.33 -15.15 20.48
C LEU A 204 13.63 -15.54 21.18
N PRO A 205 14.44 -16.45 20.59
CA PRO A 205 15.51 -17.16 21.30
C PRO A 205 16.69 -16.28 21.68
N SER A 206 16.91 -15.15 21.02
CA SER A 206 18.05 -14.27 21.28
C SER A 206 17.69 -12.80 21.31
N LYS A 207 18.54 -12.00 21.97
CA LYS A 207 18.41 -10.54 21.94
C LYS A 207 18.49 -10.00 20.51
N ALA A 208 19.39 -10.54 19.69
CA ALA A 208 19.56 -10.12 18.30
C ALA A 208 18.30 -10.40 17.47
N ALA A 209 17.67 -11.56 17.63
CA ALA A 209 16.42 -11.90 16.96
C ALA A 209 15.27 -10.95 17.39
N ARG A 210 15.18 -10.65 18.68
CA ARG A 210 14.20 -9.68 19.20
C ARG A 210 14.40 -8.28 18.62
N GLU A 211 15.63 -7.77 18.61
CA GLU A 211 15.95 -6.43 18.05
C GLU A 211 15.66 -6.36 16.55
N ALA A 212 15.97 -7.42 15.80
CA ALA A 212 15.64 -7.49 14.38
C ALA A 212 14.12 -7.44 14.14
N GLN A 213 13.35 -8.24 14.88
CA GLN A 213 11.88 -8.25 14.76
C GLN A 213 11.26 -6.92 15.20
N LEU A 214 11.79 -6.29 16.26
CA LEU A 214 11.34 -4.96 16.68
C LEU A 214 11.65 -3.88 15.64
N ALA A 215 12.74 -4.02 14.89
CA ALA A 215 13.05 -3.09 13.80
C ALA A 215 12.04 -3.17 12.64
N GLU A 216 11.49 -4.35 12.37
CA GLU A 216 10.42 -4.53 11.38
C GLU A 216 9.08 -3.98 11.90
N ILE A 217 8.71 -4.31 13.13
CA ILE A 217 7.42 -3.97 13.75
C ILE A 217 7.32 -2.48 14.06
N ARG A 218 8.32 -1.90 14.76
CA ARG A 218 8.27 -0.51 15.24
C ARG A 218 8.65 0.47 14.14
N SER A 219 7.87 0.44 13.08
CA SER A 219 8.03 1.33 11.93
C SER A 219 7.01 2.46 11.95
N VAL A 220 7.41 3.62 11.43
CA VAL A 220 6.55 4.78 11.17
C VAL A 220 6.67 5.15 9.70
N ARG A 221 5.57 5.54 9.10
CA ARG A 221 5.49 5.85 7.67
C ARG A 221 5.61 7.34 7.43
N LEU A 222 6.31 7.71 6.35
CA LEU A 222 6.51 9.07 5.88
C LEU A 222 6.25 9.13 4.38
N ILE A 223 5.40 10.05 3.93
CA ILE A 223 5.22 10.40 2.51
C ILE A 223 6.00 11.68 2.24
N THR A 224 6.73 11.73 1.13
CA THR A 224 7.54 12.89 0.73
C THR A 224 7.22 13.40 -0.67
N LEU A 225 6.33 12.71 -1.39
CA LEU A 225 6.00 12.92 -2.80
C LEU A 225 4.49 12.77 -2.99
N ASN A 226 3.90 13.52 -3.92
CA ASN A 226 2.45 13.47 -4.15
C ASN A 226 2.00 12.31 -5.05
N TYR A 227 2.80 11.84 -6.01
CA TYR A 227 2.48 10.71 -6.87
C TYR A 227 3.68 10.18 -7.65
N CYS A 228 3.56 8.95 -8.21
CA CYS A 228 4.57 8.37 -9.07
C CYS A 228 4.37 8.80 -10.54
N PRO A 229 5.37 9.41 -11.22
CA PRO A 229 5.24 9.90 -12.59
C PRO A 229 5.52 8.84 -13.68
N MET A 230 5.63 7.56 -13.35
CA MET A 230 6.22 6.55 -14.24
C MET A 230 5.27 5.99 -15.31
N GLY A 231 3.96 6.02 -15.12
CA GLY A 231 2.97 5.62 -16.13
C GLY A 231 2.95 4.13 -16.47
N CYS A 232 3.25 3.26 -15.48
CA CYS A 232 3.14 1.81 -15.67
C CYS A 232 1.69 1.41 -15.95
N THR A 233 1.46 0.54 -16.95
CA THR A 233 0.11 0.22 -17.45
C THR A 233 -0.76 -0.56 -16.45
N PHE A 234 -0.14 -1.31 -15.54
CA PHE A 234 -0.82 -2.08 -14.51
C PHE A 234 -1.13 -1.27 -13.23
N CYS A 235 -0.58 -0.07 -13.09
CA CYS A 235 -0.59 0.71 -11.85
C CYS A 235 -1.54 1.91 -11.95
N SER A 236 -2.27 2.20 -10.89
CA SER A 236 -3.17 3.35 -10.78
C SER A 236 -2.51 4.61 -10.20
N ALA A 237 -1.36 4.47 -9.51
CA ALA A 237 -0.74 5.56 -8.75
C ALA A 237 -0.45 6.82 -9.59
N THR A 238 0.03 6.65 -10.83
CA THR A 238 0.25 7.78 -11.76
C THR A 238 -1.05 8.52 -12.09
N ASN A 239 -2.15 7.78 -12.26
CA ASN A 239 -3.40 8.32 -12.77
C ASN A 239 -4.26 8.98 -11.69
N PHE A 240 -3.97 8.76 -10.41
CA PHE A 240 -4.78 9.27 -9.30
C PHE A 240 -4.97 10.79 -9.35
N LEU A 241 -3.88 11.54 -9.47
CA LEU A 241 -3.96 13.00 -9.57
C LEU A 241 -4.35 13.47 -10.98
N HIS A 242 -3.97 12.72 -12.02
CA HIS A 242 -4.36 13.02 -13.39
C HIS A 242 -5.88 12.96 -13.58
N GLU A 243 -6.54 11.96 -12.99
CA GLU A 243 -8.00 11.81 -13.01
C GLU A 243 -8.68 12.99 -12.31
N ALA A 244 -8.25 13.31 -11.09
CA ALA A 244 -8.81 14.41 -10.30
C ALA A 244 -8.62 15.79 -10.95
N GLN A 245 -7.50 16.01 -11.66
CA GLN A 245 -7.18 17.27 -12.32
C GLN A 245 -7.76 17.35 -13.74
N GLY A 246 -8.02 16.23 -14.40
CA GLY A 246 -8.40 16.16 -15.81
C GLY A 246 -7.25 16.44 -16.77
N SER A 247 -5.99 16.41 -16.29
CA SER A 247 -4.78 16.63 -17.06
C SER A 247 -3.56 16.08 -16.31
N VAL A 248 -2.37 16.13 -16.93
CA VAL A 248 -1.13 15.69 -16.28
C VAL A 248 -0.82 16.57 -15.07
N ALA A 249 -0.71 15.96 -13.89
CA ALA A 249 -0.38 16.65 -12.66
C ALA A 249 1.12 16.96 -12.56
N SER A 250 1.47 18.04 -11.87
CA SER A 250 2.85 18.37 -11.56
C SER A 250 3.35 17.60 -10.33
N ILE A 251 4.62 17.16 -10.37
CA ILE A 251 5.26 16.54 -9.23
C ILE A 251 5.53 17.60 -8.17
N ALA A 252 5.02 17.36 -6.96
CA ALA A 252 5.37 18.09 -5.75
C ALA A 252 6.07 17.15 -4.77
N ARG A 253 7.12 17.63 -4.11
CA ARG A 253 7.90 16.81 -3.16
C ARG A 253 8.62 17.68 -2.13
N LEU A 254 8.92 17.08 -0.99
CA LEU A 254 9.83 17.64 -0.01
C LEU A 254 11.27 17.61 -0.54
N ASP A 255 12.09 18.59 -0.13
CA ASP A 255 13.53 18.51 -0.34
C ASP A 255 14.23 17.67 0.74
N ALA A 256 15.55 17.58 0.68
CA ALA A 256 16.34 16.75 1.59
C ALA A 256 16.25 17.24 3.05
N ASP A 257 16.29 18.55 3.26
CA ASP A 257 16.26 19.14 4.60
C ASP A 257 14.87 19.01 5.21
N GLU A 258 13.80 19.22 4.42
CA GLU A 258 12.42 19.02 4.85
C GLU A 258 12.16 17.54 5.22
N CYS A 259 12.67 16.60 4.43
CA CYS A 259 12.62 15.18 4.77
C CYS A 259 13.32 14.88 6.11
N LEU A 260 14.50 15.45 6.34
CA LEU A 260 15.24 15.28 7.59
C LEU A 260 14.48 15.87 8.78
N GLN A 261 13.92 17.08 8.64
CA GLN A 261 13.09 17.71 9.68
C GLN A 261 11.88 16.83 10.03
N MET A 262 11.23 16.22 9.03
CA MET A 262 10.12 15.29 9.29
C MET A 262 10.58 14.02 10.02
N ILE A 263 11.75 13.47 9.69
CA ILE A 263 12.32 12.33 10.40
C ILE A 263 12.58 12.69 11.87
N GLU A 264 13.17 13.85 12.15
CA GLU A 264 13.42 14.35 13.52
C GLU A 264 12.10 14.51 14.30
N ARG A 265 11.08 15.08 13.66
CA ARG A 265 9.75 15.24 14.25
C ARG A 265 9.09 13.89 14.53
N ILE A 266 9.17 12.92 13.62
CA ILE A 266 8.65 11.56 13.81
C ILE A 266 9.34 10.88 15.00
N VAL A 267 10.67 11.00 15.11
CA VAL A 267 11.44 10.44 16.22
C VAL A 267 11.02 11.06 17.56
N ALA A 268 10.80 12.36 17.60
CA ALA A 268 10.33 13.06 18.80
C ALA A 268 8.91 12.61 19.20
N ALA A 269 8.01 12.47 18.22
CA ALA A 269 6.62 12.06 18.44
C ALA A 269 6.48 10.57 18.82
N GLN A 270 7.37 9.71 18.30
CA GLN A 270 7.32 8.25 18.45
C GLN A 270 8.65 7.69 18.97
N PRO A 271 9.01 7.89 20.25
CA PRO A 271 10.37 7.60 20.76
C PRO A 271 10.75 6.11 20.77
N ARG A 272 9.77 5.21 20.65
CA ARG A 272 10.00 3.74 20.54
C ARG A 272 10.30 3.29 19.10
N ILE A 273 10.34 4.20 18.14
CA ILE A 273 10.57 3.90 16.71
C ILE A 273 11.90 3.19 16.48
N ARG A 274 11.94 2.28 15.53
CA ARG A 274 13.15 1.60 15.03
C ARG A 274 13.38 1.86 13.54
N THR A 275 12.30 2.07 12.79
CA THR A 275 12.39 2.18 11.32
C THR A 275 11.47 3.29 10.82
N VAL A 276 11.96 4.12 9.90
CA VAL A 276 11.14 5.00 9.07
C VAL A 276 10.96 4.35 7.70
N ILE A 277 9.71 4.19 7.26
CA ILE A 277 9.36 3.68 5.94
C ILE A 277 8.93 4.87 5.08
N PHE A 278 9.67 5.16 4.03
CA PHE A 278 9.22 6.09 2.99
C PHE A 278 8.12 5.41 2.18
N GLN A 279 6.87 5.84 2.42
CA GLN A 279 5.64 5.28 1.85
C GLN A 279 5.33 5.88 0.47
N ASP A 280 6.27 6.57 -0.13
CA ASP A 280 6.13 7.08 -1.49
C ASP A 280 5.93 5.92 -2.47
N ASP A 281 5.02 6.06 -3.45
CA ASP A 281 4.88 5.10 -4.55
C ASP A 281 6.21 4.88 -5.28
N ILE A 282 7.09 5.89 -5.23
CA ILE A 282 8.46 5.86 -5.69
C ILE A 282 9.29 6.87 -4.89
N PHE A 283 10.18 6.39 -4.04
CA PHE A 283 11.06 7.28 -3.27
C PHE A 283 12.21 7.84 -4.12
N SER A 284 12.82 7.03 -4.97
CA SER A 284 13.94 7.42 -5.82
C SER A 284 13.69 7.10 -7.29
N TYR A 285 13.82 8.10 -8.15
CA TYR A 285 13.77 7.99 -9.61
C TYR A 285 14.97 8.70 -10.25
N THR A 286 15.20 8.51 -11.54
CA THR A 286 16.46 8.86 -12.23
C THR A 286 16.86 10.33 -12.06
N ARG A 287 15.91 11.26 -12.04
CA ARG A 287 16.15 12.71 -11.91
C ARG A 287 15.99 13.24 -10.46
N ASP A 288 15.96 12.35 -9.47
CA ASP A 288 15.89 12.76 -8.07
C ASP A 288 17.27 13.04 -7.51
N HIS A 289 17.57 14.31 -7.24
CA HIS A 289 18.87 14.76 -6.72
C HIS A 289 18.90 14.88 -5.20
N ARG A 290 17.78 14.63 -4.50
CA ARG A 290 17.69 14.77 -3.02
C ARG A 290 18.30 13.60 -2.24
N ILE A 291 18.50 12.42 -2.88
CA ILE A 291 18.91 11.20 -2.17
C ILE A 291 20.28 11.35 -1.49
N LEU A 292 21.28 11.85 -2.18
CA LEU A 292 22.64 12.02 -1.60
C LEU A 292 22.65 13.05 -0.48
N PRO A 293 22.11 14.28 -0.64
CA PRO A 293 22.01 15.25 0.45
C PRO A 293 21.22 14.74 1.65
N LEU A 294 20.10 14.06 1.44
CA LEU A 294 19.30 13.47 2.51
C LEU A 294 20.09 12.40 3.28
N CYS A 295 20.78 11.50 2.59
CA CYS A 295 21.62 10.48 3.23
C CYS A 295 22.75 11.09 4.06
N GLU A 296 23.38 12.16 3.59
CA GLU A 296 24.41 12.89 4.32
C GLU A 296 23.81 13.58 5.56
N GLY A 297 22.67 14.26 5.40
CA GLY A 297 21.93 14.88 6.50
C GLY A 297 21.54 13.88 7.58
N ILE A 298 21.01 12.71 7.21
CA ILE A 298 20.67 11.62 8.14
C ILE A 298 21.93 11.13 8.88
N ALA A 299 23.02 10.87 8.15
CA ALA A 299 24.27 10.40 8.75
C ALA A 299 24.84 11.41 9.75
N THR A 300 24.74 12.70 9.44
CA THR A 300 25.12 13.80 10.33
C THR A 300 24.21 13.87 11.55
N ALA A 301 22.89 13.84 11.36
CA ALA A 301 21.93 13.87 12.46
C ALA A 301 22.11 12.69 13.45
N LYS A 302 22.52 11.51 12.96
CA LYS A 302 22.87 10.35 13.82
C LYS A 302 24.14 10.62 14.63
N ARG A 303 25.19 11.20 14.02
CA ARG A 303 26.44 11.54 14.73
C ARG A 303 26.22 12.59 15.80
N ASP A 304 25.39 13.59 15.50
CA ASP A 304 25.07 14.71 16.39
C ASP A 304 24.03 14.34 17.48
N GLY A 305 23.49 13.13 17.43
CA GLY A 305 22.48 12.65 18.39
C GLY A 305 21.08 13.24 18.21
N ARG A 306 20.79 13.93 17.10
CA ARG A 306 19.47 14.48 16.77
C ARG A 306 18.44 13.38 16.44
N ILE A 307 18.92 12.26 15.90
CA ILE A 307 18.13 11.03 15.71
C ILE A 307 18.91 9.83 16.23
N PRO A 308 18.23 8.74 16.65
CA PRO A 308 18.88 7.55 17.18
C PRO A 308 19.83 6.90 16.17
N ALA A 309 21.04 6.54 16.60
CA ALA A 309 22.03 5.88 15.74
C ALA A 309 21.53 4.56 15.15
N HIS A 310 20.65 3.84 15.88
CA HIS A 310 20.05 2.56 15.46
C HIS A 310 18.86 2.70 14.51
N LEU A 311 18.38 3.94 14.24
CA LEU A 311 17.23 4.15 13.36
C LEU A 311 17.51 3.63 11.96
N GLN A 312 16.62 2.84 11.41
CA GLN A 312 16.71 2.24 10.09
C GLN A 312 15.74 2.91 9.11
N PHE A 313 15.98 2.68 7.81
CA PHE A 313 15.13 3.22 6.74
C PHE A 313 14.79 2.14 5.72
N ILE A 314 13.56 2.19 5.23
CA ILE A 314 13.03 1.38 4.14
C ILE A 314 12.46 2.31 3.08
N SER A 315 12.67 2.01 1.81
CA SER A 315 12.10 2.79 0.71
C SER A 315 11.83 1.93 -0.53
N THR A 316 10.84 2.32 -1.33
CA THR A 316 10.56 1.73 -2.65
C THR A 316 11.22 2.57 -3.74
N ASN A 317 11.96 1.92 -4.61
CA ASN A 317 12.83 2.59 -5.57
C ASN A 317 12.71 1.98 -6.96
N ARG A 318 13.10 2.74 -7.97
CA ARG A 318 13.43 2.17 -9.28
C ARG A 318 14.87 1.70 -9.31
N ILE A 319 15.09 0.51 -9.82
CA ILE A 319 16.44 -0.06 -9.91
C ILE A 319 17.34 0.74 -10.88
N ASP A 320 16.78 1.30 -11.96
CA ASP A 320 17.48 2.14 -12.93
C ASP A 320 17.82 3.54 -12.41
N ALA A 321 17.28 3.92 -11.26
CA ALA A 321 17.66 5.14 -10.54
C ALA A 321 18.84 4.93 -9.59
N MET A 322 19.27 3.69 -9.38
CA MET A 322 20.37 3.39 -8.46
C MET A 322 21.74 3.55 -9.13
N SER A 323 22.72 3.87 -8.30
CA SER A 323 24.15 3.78 -8.59
C SER A 323 24.86 3.25 -7.35
N VAL A 324 26.08 2.75 -7.50
CA VAL A 324 26.90 2.30 -6.37
C VAL A 324 27.11 3.42 -5.34
N GLU A 325 27.25 4.65 -5.80
CA GLU A 325 27.36 5.84 -4.96
C GLU A 325 26.11 6.05 -4.11
N ARG A 326 24.91 6.04 -4.74
CA ARG A 326 23.63 6.19 -4.02
C ARG A 326 23.43 5.05 -3.03
N LEU A 327 23.65 3.79 -3.44
CA LEU A 327 23.53 2.63 -2.55
C LEU A 327 24.48 2.73 -1.35
N THR A 328 25.73 3.18 -1.57
CA THR A 328 26.70 3.38 -0.50
C THR A 328 26.26 4.48 0.48
N ALA A 329 25.76 5.60 -0.04
CA ALA A 329 25.24 6.70 0.79
C ALA A 329 24.00 6.24 1.60
N MET A 330 23.05 5.57 0.96
CA MET A 330 21.87 5.01 1.63
C MET A 330 22.26 4.03 2.73
N ARG A 331 23.23 3.13 2.47
CA ARG A 331 23.72 2.19 3.49
C ARG A 331 24.32 2.89 4.69
N ARG A 332 25.12 3.94 4.48
CA ARG A 332 25.70 4.76 5.55
C ARG A 332 24.64 5.50 6.37
N ALA A 333 23.61 6.01 5.71
CA ALA A 333 22.46 6.63 6.36
C ALA A 333 21.64 5.66 7.21
N GLY A 334 21.68 4.35 6.90
CA GLY A 334 20.97 3.30 7.65
C GLY A 334 19.82 2.67 6.90
N PHE A 335 19.73 2.84 5.59
CA PHE A 335 18.80 2.04 4.78
C PHE A 335 19.19 0.57 4.84
N ARG A 336 18.21 -0.29 5.10
CA ARG A 336 18.41 -1.74 5.27
C ARG A 336 17.66 -2.54 4.23
N VAL A 337 16.41 -2.20 3.96
CA VAL A 337 15.59 -2.84 2.96
C VAL A 337 15.30 -1.84 1.85
N LEU A 338 15.54 -2.25 0.62
CA LEU A 338 15.24 -1.46 -0.58
C LEU A 338 14.25 -2.24 -1.43
N GLY A 339 12.98 -1.78 -1.45
CA GLY A 339 11.97 -2.27 -2.37
C GLY A 339 12.31 -1.85 -3.80
N PHE A 340 12.22 -2.79 -4.72
CA PHE A 340 12.39 -2.55 -6.15
C PHE A 340 11.21 -3.16 -6.91
N GLY A 341 10.40 -2.31 -7.53
CA GLY A 341 9.44 -2.76 -8.50
C GLY A 341 10.18 -3.27 -9.75
N ILE A 342 10.62 -4.51 -9.73
CA ILE A 342 11.20 -5.17 -10.90
C ILE A 342 10.10 -5.59 -11.87
N GLU A 343 8.96 -6.00 -11.31
CA GLU A 343 7.72 -6.47 -11.93
C GLU A 343 7.89 -7.78 -12.69
N ASN A 344 8.88 -7.92 -13.56
CA ASN A 344 9.12 -9.13 -14.33
C ASN A 344 10.58 -9.17 -14.82
N PHE A 345 11.07 -10.34 -15.21
CA PHE A 345 12.40 -10.50 -15.81
C PHE A 345 12.35 -10.71 -17.31
N SER A 346 11.16 -10.82 -17.93
CA SER A 346 11.00 -10.80 -19.38
C SER A 346 10.93 -9.37 -19.90
N GLN A 347 11.74 -9.07 -20.90
CA GLN A 347 11.72 -7.74 -21.54
C GLN A 347 10.42 -7.49 -22.31
N GLN A 348 9.76 -8.53 -22.81
CA GLN A 348 8.45 -8.43 -23.45
C GLN A 348 7.39 -7.98 -22.46
N VAL A 349 7.30 -8.62 -21.29
CA VAL A 349 6.36 -8.26 -20.22
C VAL A 349 6.65 -6.86 -19.67
N LEU A 350 7.91 -6.50 -19.48
CA LEU A 350 8.29 -5.14 -19.08
C LEU A 350 7.87 -4.08 -20.11
N GLY A 351 7.93 -4.43 -21.41
CA GLY A 351 7.42 -3.59 -22.50
C GLY A 351 5.90 -3.38 -22.41
N GLU A 352 5.13 -4.45 -22.19
CA GLU A 352 3.68 -4.37 -21.98
C GLU A 352 3.30 -3.53 -20.75
N PHE A 353 4.07 -3.65 -19.69
CA PHE A 353 3.90 -2.87 -18.47
C PHE A 353 4.34 -1.41 -18.58
N ASN A 354 4.85 -0.99 -19.75
CA ASN A 354 5.48 0.33 -19.94
C ASN A 354 6.55 0.62 -18.86
N LYS A 355 7.18 -0.44 -18.37
CA LYS A 355 8.22 -0.34 -17.37
C LYS A 355 9.56 -0.17 -18.07
N ALA A 356 9.97 1.03 -18.39
CA ALA A 356 11.17 1.35 -19.17
C ALA A 356 12.48 0.91 -18.45
N GLN A 357 12.51 -0.29 -17.89
CA GLN A 357 13.69 -0.90 -17.27
C GLN A 357 14.39 -1.82 -18.28
N ILE A 358 15.71 -1.84 -18.21
CA ILE A 358 16.53 -2.72 -19.06
C ILE A 358 17.16 -3.77 -18.15
N TYR A 359 16.90 -5.04 -18.42
CA TYR A 359 17.35 -6.18 -17.62
C TYR A 359 18.85 -6.13 -17.26
N ARG A 360 19.73 -5.76 -18.20
CA ARG A 360 21.19 -5.66 -17.98
C ARG A 360 21.61 -4.70 -16.86
N HIS A 361 20.71 -3.77 -16.44
CA HIS A 361 20.99 -2.82 -15.37
C HIS A 361 20.53 -3.32 -14.00
N ILE A 362 19.71 -4.37 -13.97
CA ILE A 362 19.14 -4.93 -12.73
C ILE A 362 20.23 -5.65 -11.94
N GLU A 363 20.92 -6.60 -12.56
CA GLU A 363 21.90 -7.47 -11.90
C GLU A 363 23.04 -6.71 -11.18
N PRO A 364 23.72 -5.71 -11.81
CA PRO A 364 24.79 -4.98 -11.12
C PRO A 364 24.31 -4.27 -9.87
N MET A 365 23.11 -3.68 -9.90
CA MET A 365 22.59 -2.89 -8.77
C MET A 365 22.10 -3.79 -7.64
N LEU A 366 21.44 -4.90 -7.93
CA LEU A 366 21.07 -5.88 -6.91
C LEU A 366 22.31 -6.49 -6.25
N SER A 367 23.33 -6.83 -7.05
CA SER A 367 24.60 -7.36 -6.54
C SER A 367 25.33 -6.34 -5.65
N ALA A 368 25.35 -5.08 -6.04
CA ALA A 368 25.92 -3.99 -5.24
C ALA A 368 25.17 -3.80 -3.92
N ALA A 369 23.82 -3.80 -3.92
CA ALA A 369 23.02 -3.67 -2.72
C ALA A 369 23.30 -4.83 -1.73
N LEU A 370 23.33 -6.08 -2.23
CA LEU A 370 23.66 -7.25 -1.42
C LEU A 370 25.07 -7.18 -0.85
N SER A 371 26.08 -6.78 -1.64
CA SER A 371 27.47 -6.65 -1.19
C SER A 371 27.66 -5.57 -0.11
N LEU A 372 26.80 -4.56 -0.09
CA LEU A 372 26.73 -3.54 0.94
C LEU A 372 25.97 -4.00 2.21
N GLY A 373 25.45 -5.24 2.23
CA GLY A 373 24.68 -5.78 3.35
C GLY A 373 23.29 -5.15 3.50
N MET A 374 22.69 -4.73 2.39
CA MET A 374 21.28 -4.35 2.30
C MET A 374 20.46 -5.52 1.78
N THR A 375 19.17 -5.54 2.08
CA THR A 375 18.21 -6.54 1.58
C THR A 375 17.38 -5.92 0.45
N PRO A 376 17.62 -6.28 -0.82
CA PRO A 376 16.70 -5.94 -1.89
C PRO A 376 15.41 -6.75 -1.74
N PHE A 377 14.26 -6.07 -1.77
CA PHE A 377 12.95 -6.68 -1.86
C PHE A 377 12.42 -6.47 -3.29
N LEU A 378 12.14 -7.55 -4.00
CA LEU A 378 11.73 -7.51 -5.41
C LEU A 378 10.22 -7.75 -5.50
N ASP A 379 9.47 -6.76 -5.99
CA ASP A 379 8.06 -6.95 -6.33
C ASP A 379 7.98 -7.49 -7.76
N LEU A 380 7.27 -8.63 -7.93
CA LEU A 380 7.12 -9.33 -9.20
C LEU A 380 5.65 -9.62 -9.51
N ILE A 381 5.28 -9.43 -10.77
CA ILE A 381 4.03 -9.89 -11.38
C ILE A 381 4.41 -11.00 -12.36
N LEU A 382 4.03 -12.23 -12.05
CA LEU A 382 4.50 -13.43 -12.76
C LEU A 382 4.07 -13.46 -14.22
N SER A 383 2.85 -12.98 -14.53
CA SER A 383 2.34 -12.92 -15.89
C SER A 383 1.67 -11.59 -16.19
N SER A 384 1.83 -11.12 -17.43
CA SER A 384 1.01 -10.06 -18.04
C SER A 384 -0.10 -10.69 -18.90
N PRO A 385 -1.08 -9.90 -19.35
CA PRO A 385 -2.13 -10.42 -20.26
C PRO A 385 -1.60 -11.11 -21.53
N ARG A 386 -0.45 -10.67 -22.04
CA ARG A 386 0.15 -11.22 -23.27
C ARG A 386 1.44 -12.02 -23.04
N ALA A 387 1.68 -12.45 -21.79
CA ALA A 387 2.84 -13.27 -21.45
C ALA A 387 2.74 -14.67 -22.08
N SER A 388 3.89 -15.19 -22.50
CA SER A 388 4.09 -16.59 -22.89
C SER A 388 4.51 -17.45 -21.67
N LEU A 389 4.50 -18.78 -21.83
CA LEU A 389 5.05 -19.68 -20.81
C LEU A 389 6.56 -19.46 -20.57
N GLU A 390 7.31 -19.08 -21.62
CA GLU A 390 8.73 -18.78 -21.45
C GLU A 390 8.93 -17.51 -20.61
N ASP A 391 8.08 -16.49 -20.75
CA ASP A 391 8.15 -15.29 -19.90
C ASP A 391 7.93 -15.63 -18.41
N VAL A 392 6.97 -16.51 -18.14
CA VAL A 392 6.71 -17.05 -16.78
C VAL A 392 7.94 -17.83 -16.29
N ALA A 393 8.49 -18.72 -17.12
CA ALA A 393 9.65 -19.54 -16.79
C ALA A 393 10.90 -18.70 -16.51
N VAL A 394 11.18 -17.70 -17.33
CA VAL A 394 12.30 -16.75 -17.14
C VAL A 394 12.16 -16.04 -15.80
N THR A 395 10.97 -15.55 -15.49
CA THR A 395 10.72 -14.82 -14.25
C THR A 395 10.88 -15.72 -13.01
N LEU A 396 10.37 -16.94 -13.05
CA LEU A 396 10.55 -17.91 -11.95
C LEU A 396 12.02 -18.32 -11.76
N ARG A 397 12.76 -18.55 -12.85
CA ARG A 397 14.22 -18.89 -12.77
C ARG A 397 15.01 -17.75 -12.11
N GLU A 398 14.78 -16.53 -12.56
CA GLU A 398 15.47 -15.36 -12.01
C GLU A 398 15.05 -15.07 -10.58
N ALA A 399 13.76 -15.20 -10.25
CA ALA A 399 13.28 -15.09 -8.88
C ALA A 399 14.00 -16.08 -7.95
N HIS A 400 14.08 -17.37 -8.35
CA HIS A 400 14.82 -18.37 -7.59
C HIS A 400 16.30 -18.00 -7.43
N ARG A 401 16.97 -17.60 -8.53
CA ARG A 401 18.37 -17.17 -8.51
C ARG A 401 18.63 -16.04 -7.51
N TRP A 402 17.80 -15.01 -7.50
CA TRP A 402 17.95 -13.86 -6.61
C TRP A 402 17.59 -14.19 -5.17
N LEU A 403 16.61 -15.05 -4.97
CA LEU A 403 16.25 -15.56 -3.64
C LEU A 403 17.41 -16.32 -2.99
N LEU A 404 18.13 -17.15 -3.75
CA LEU A 404 19.33 -17.86 -3.27
C LEU A 404 20.45 -16.88 -2.90
N ARG A 405 20.60 -15.77 -3.63
CA ARG A 405 21.61 -14.74 -3.39
C ARG A 405 21.30 -13.83 -2.19
N GLY A 406 20.08 -13.86 -1.66
CA GLY A 406 19.74 -13.11 -0.45
C GLY A 406 18.69 -12.02 -0.63
N CYS A 407 18.12 -11.86 -1.83
CA CYS A 407 16.94 -11.00 -2.02
C CYS A 407 15.71 -11.58 -1.32
N GLU A 408 14.75 -10.73 -1.01
CA GLU A 408 13.38 -11.10 -0.69
C GLU A 408 12.48 -10.82 -1.89
N ILE A 409 11.37 -11.55 -2.03
CA ILE A 409 10.52 -11.46 -3.21
C ILE A 409 9.05 -11.43 -2.78
N GLY A 410 8.31 -10.42 -3.27
CA GLY A 410 6.86 -10.41 -3.32
C GLY A 410 6.42 -10.87 -4.72
N MET A 411 5.54 -11.87 -4.81
CA MET A 411 5.09 -12.40 -6.10
C MET A 411 3.58 -12.40 -6.21
N TYR A 412 3.09 -11.83 -7.31
CA TYR A 412 1.68 -11.84 -7.72
C TYR A 412 1.56 -12.65 -9.02
N PRO A 413 0.61 -13.58 -9.11
CA PRO A 413 0.53 -14.48 -10.27
C PRO A 413 0.06 -13.80 -11.55
N TYR A 414 -0.76 -12.76 -11.46
CA TYR A 414 -1.39 -12.04 -12.56
C TYR A 414 -1.54 -10.55 -12.22
N VAL A 415 -2.01 -9.77 -13.20
CA VAL A 415 -2.32 -8.35 -13.00
C VAL A 415 -3.64 -8.19 -12.22
N ILE A 416 -3.63 -7.38 -11.17
CA ILE A 416 -4.84 -6.94 -10.49
C ILE A 416 -5.41 -5.73 -11.25
N PRO A 417 -6.70 -5.74 -11.64
CA PRO A 417 -7.31 -4.65 -12.39
C PRO A 417 -7.66 -3.45 -11.50
N PHE A 418 -6.63 -2.78 -10.97
CA PHE A 418 -6.85 -1.57 -10.17
C PHE A 418 -7.58 -0.49 -10.96
N SER A 419 -8.58 0.13 -10.36
CA SER A 419 -9.28 1.28 -10.93
C SER A 419 -8.26 2.37 -11.31
N GLY A 420 -8.39 2.92 -12.52
CA GLY A 420 -7.45 3.91 -13.04
C GLY A 420 -6.22 3.35 -13.76
N ALA A 421 -5.88 2.06 -13.63
CA ALA A 421 -4.81 1.44 -14.39
C ALA A 421 -5.16 1.30 -15.88
N ALA A 422 -4.19 1.51 -16.77
CA ALA A 422 -4.43 1.44 -18.22
C ALA A 422 -4.89 0.04 -18.67
N LEU A 423 -4.29 -1.03 -18.14
CA LEU A 423 -4.70 -2.40 -18.45
C LEU A 423 -6.13 -2.71 -17.98
N ALA A 424 -6.60 -2.11 -16.89
CA ALA A 424 -7.97 -2.28 -16.42
C ALA A 424 -9.01 -1.56 -17.32
N LYS A 425 -8.56 -0.56 -18.07
CA LYS A 425 -9.38 0.21 -19.03
C LYS A 425 -9.27 -0.30 -20.47
N ASP A 426 -8.42 -1.30 -20.76
CA ASP A 426 -8.23 -1.85 -22.10
C ASP A 426 -9.43 -2.75 -22.48
N PRO A 427 -10.28 -2.36 -23.45
CA PRO A 427 -11.48 -3.14 -23.81
C PRO A 427 -11.12 -4.49 -24.43
N SER A 428 -9.94 -4.68 -24.98
CA SER A 428 -9.49 -5.97 -25.54
C SER A 428 -9.27 -7.02 -24.44
N LEU A 429 -9.05 -6.59 -23.20
CA LEU A 429 -8.86 -7.46 -22.04
C LEU A 429 -10.16 -7.79 -21.29
N ALA A 430 -11.28 -7.15 -21.61
CA ALA A 430 -12.55 -7.38 -20.94
C ALA A 430 -12.96 -8.88 -20.88
N PRO A 431 -12.77 -9.70 -21.94
CA PRO A 431 -13.07 -11.14 -21.88
C PRO A 431 -12.16 -11.94 -20.92
N HIS A 432 -11.03 -11.39 -20.52
CA HIS A 432 -10.02 -12.02 -19.67
C HIS A 432 -10.05 -11.51 -18.22
N VAL A 433 -10.97 -10.59 -17.90
CA VAL A 433 -11.18 -10.10 -16.54
C VAL A 433 -12.09 -11.10 -15.80
N GLN A 434 -11.61 -11.60 -14.69
CA GLN A 434 -12.44 -12.35 -13.75
C GLN A 434 -13.00 -11.40 -12.70
N TYR A 435 -14.27 -11.62 -12.37
CA TYR A 435 -15.03 -10.84 -11.40
C TYR A 435 -15.35 -11.68 -10.17
N VAL A 436 -15.51 -11.01 -9.04
CA VAL A 436 -15.97 -11.59 -7.78
C VAL A 436 -17.21 -10.83 -7.33
N GLU A 437 -18.27 -11.56 -7.03
CA GLU A 437 -19.46 -10.97 -6.44
C GLU A 437 -19.19 -10.52 -5.01
N ARG A 438 -19.57 -9.29 -4.73
CA ARG A 438 -19.45 -8.66 -3.42
C ARG A 438 -20.83 -8.23 -2.94
N GLU A 439 -21.03 -8.28 -1.62
CA GLU A 439 -22.24 -7.83 -0.96
C GLU A 439 -21.88 -6.93 0.22
N ILE A 440 -22.64 -5.86 0.43
CA ILE A 440 -22.53 -5.01 1.61
C ILE A 440 -23.45 -5.60 2.69
N ALA A 441 -22.87 -6.09 3.77
CA ALA A 441 -23.60 -6.79 4.81
C ALA A 441 -24.79 -5.97 5.36
N GLY A 442 -25.96 -6.59 5.40
CA GLY A 442 -27.18 -6.02 5.96
C GLY A 442 -27.86 -4.92 5.11
N THR A 443 -27.49 -4.75 3.84
CA THR A 443 -28.09 -3.76 2.94
C THR A 443 -28.87 -4.38 1.78
N GLY A 444 -28.54 -5.62 1.38
CA GLY A 444 -29.03 -6.24 0.16
C GLY A 444 -28.40 -5.69 -1.13
N ILE A 445 -27.39 -4.83 -1.03
CA ILE A 445 -26.66 -4.28 -2.18
C ILE A 445 -25.51 -5.22 -2.52
N SER A 446 -25.47 -5.66 -3.79
CA SER A 446 -24.38 -6.47 -4.33
C SER A 446 -23.85 -5.88 -5.63
N TRP A 447 -22.58 -6.15 -5.94
CA TRP A 447 -21.96 -5.76 -7.19
C TRP A 447 -20.87 -6.73 -7.61
N SER A 448 -20.56 -6.75 -8.90
CA SER A 448 -19.49 -7.53 -9.48
C SER A 448 -18.19 -6.71 -9.51
N GLN A 449 -17.19 -7.13 -8.75
CA GLN A 449 -15.89 -6.44 -8.64
C GLN A 449 -14.84 -7.13 -9.51
N PRO A 450 -14.13 -6.42 -10.41
CA PRO A 450 -13.02 -6.99 -11.15
C PRO A 450 -11.91 -7.40 -10.19
N ALA A 451 -11.41 -8.64 -10.30
CA ALA A 451 -10.46 -9.22 -9.38
C ALA A 451 -9.12 -9.58 -10.03
N LYS A 452 -9.13 -10.12 -11.25
CA LYS A 452 -7.94 -10.63 -11.93
C LYS A 452 -8.02 -10.31 -13.43
N ILE A 453 -6.90 -9.95 -14.05
CA ILE A 453 -6.74 -10.00 -15.51
C ILE A 453 -5.87 -11.21 -15.82
N LEU A 454 -6.48 -12.23 -16.41
CA LEU A 454 -5.78 -13.45 -16.79
C LEU A 454 -5.03 -13.29 -18.11
N PRO A 455 -3.95 -14.08 -18.33
CA PRO A 455 -3.34 -14.19 -19.64
C PRO A 455 -4.34 -14.57 -20.74
N ILE A 456 -4.15 -13.99 -21.92
CA ILE A 456 -5.00 -14.28 -23.12
C ILE A 456 -4.78 -15.72 -23.59
N ASP A 457 -3.53 -16.20 -23.53
CA ASP A 457 -3.22 -17.60 -23.81
C ASP A 457 -3.81 -18.49 -22.72
N PRO A 458 -4.76 -19.41 -23.06
CA PRO A 458 -5.42 -20.26 -22.08
C PRO A 458 -4.48 -21.22 -21.35
N VAL A 459 -3.37 -21.62 -21.98
CA VAL A 459 -2.36 -22.48 -21.35
C VAL A 459 -1.60 -21.71 -20.27
N VAL A 460 -1.21 -20.47 -20.55
CA VAL A 460 -0.56 -19.60 -19.57
C VAL A 460 -1.52 -19.29 -18.43
N ALA A 461 -2.79 -18.98 -18.74
CA ALA A 461 -3.82 -18.71 -17.74
C ALA A 461 -4.03 -19.93 -16.80
N ASP A 462 -4.15 -21.14 -17.36
CA ASP A 462 -4.27 -22.38 -16.55
C ASP A 462 -3.03 -22.57 -15.65
N VAL A 463 -1.84 -22.43 -16.18
CA VAL A 463 -0.59 -22.57 -15.43
C VAL A 463 -0.52 -21.63 -14.24
N VAL A 464 -0.77 -20.33 -14.44
CA VAL A 464 -0.70 -19.35 -13.34
C VAL A 464 -1.77 -19.57 -12.28
N LEU A 465 -3.00 -19.96 -12.68
CA LEU A 465 -4.07 -20.29 -11.73
C LEU A 465 -3.78 -21.58 -10.94
N ARG A 466 -3.15 -22.57 -11.57
CA ARG A 466 -2.74 -23.82 -10.88
C ARG A 466 -1.63 -23.53 -9.87
N ILE A 467 -0.65 -22.68 -10.23
CA ILE A 467 0.41 -22.24 -9.31
C ILE A 467 -0.19 -21.51 -8.11
N GLU A 468 -1.09 -20.54 -8.34
CA GLU A 468 -1.78 -19.81 -7.27
C GLU A 468 -2.55 -20.77 -6.34
N ARG A 469 -3.40 -21.64 -6.91
CA ARG A 469 -4.18 -22.61 -6.12
C ARG A 469 -3.30 -23.53 -5.30
N SER A 470 -2.19 -24.01 -5.89
CA SER A 470 -1.24 -24.87 -5.17
C SER A 470 -0.60 -24.12 -3.99
N PHE A 471 -0.24 -22.86 -4.20
CA PHE A 471 0.31 -22.02 -3.16
C PHE A 471 -0.69 -21.74 -2.04
N GLU A 472 -1.94 -21.39 -2.36
CA GLU A 472 -3.01 -21.16 -1.37
C GLU A 472 -3.32 -22.42 -0.55
N LEU A 473 -3.37 -23.59 -1.19
CA LEU A 473 -3.56 -24.87 -0.48
C LEU A 473 -2.41 -25.17 0.47
N MET A 474 -1.16 -24.91 0.05
CA MET A 474 -0.01 -25.09 0.93
C MET A 474 0.00 -24.10 2.09
N LEU A 475 -0.37 -22.85 1.84
CA LEU A 475 -0.54 -21.84 2.88
C LEU A 475 -1.64 -22.26 3.86
N GLY A 476 -2.83 -22.61 3.38
CA GLY A 476 -3.97 -23.00 4.21
C GLY A 476 -3.68 -24.22 5.09
N SER A 477 -2.84 -25.15 4.62
CA SER A 477 -2.42 -26.30 5.41
C SER A 477 -1.42 -26.00 6.53
N LEU A 478 -0.75 -24.82 6.46
CA LEU A 478 0.18 -24.34 7.48
C LEU A 478 -0.52 -23.44 8.54
N GLU A 479 -1.82 -23.41 8.60
CA GLU A 479 -2.76 -22.39 9.11
C GLU A 479 -2.56 -21.81 10.51
N SER A 480 -1.97 -22.49 11.46
CA SER A 480 -1.84 -21.89 12.80
C SER A 480 -0.70 -20.87 12.94
N ASP A 481 0.29 -20.93 12.05
CA ASP A 481 1.51 -20.12 12.15
C ASP A 481 1.83 -19.28 10.87
N VAL A 482 1.03 -19.39 9.83
CA VAL A 482 1.31 -18.89 8.47
C VAL A 482 1.06 -17.39 8.28
N ALA A 483 0.18 -16.78 9.06
CA ALA A 483 -0.01 -15.33 9.04
C ALA A 483 1.31 -14.56 9.29
N HIS A 484 2.31 -15.26 9.77
CA HIS A 484 3.62 -14.73 10.14
C HIS A 484 4.78 -15.40 9.41
N LEU A 485 4.49 -16.11 8.30
CA LEU A 485 5.53 -16.77 7.52
C LEU A 485 6.48 -15.72 6.93
N PRO A 486 7.80 -15.77 7.19
CA PRO A 486 8.76 -14.84 6.62
C PRO A 486 8.65 -14.78 5.10
N SER A 487 8.75 -13.58 4.51
CA SER A 487 8.65 -13.31 3.08
C SER A 487 9.48 -14.31 2.24
N ARG A 488 10.69 -14.63 2.68
CA ARG A 488 11.57 -15.57 2.01
C ARG A 488 11.03 -17.00 1.95
N LEU A 489 10.34 -17.46 2.99
CA LEU A 489 9.70 -18.79 3.00
C LEU A 489 8.49 -18.82 2.06
N ARG A 490 7.68 -17.77 2.09
CA ARG A 490 6.56 -17.62 1.14
C ARG A 490 7.05 -17.68 -0.31
N SER A 491 8.15 -16.99 -0.61
CA SER A 491 8.76 -17.01 -1.96
C SER A 491 9.28 -18.39 -2.36
N LEU A 492 9.90 -19.13 -1.44
CA LEU A 492 10.34 -20.50 -1.70
C LEU A 492 9.15 -21.45 -1.94
N LEU A 493 8.03 -21.26 -1.24
CA LEU A 493 6.79 -22.00 -1.49
C LEU A 493 6.22 -21.70 -2.88
N TRP A 494 6.22 -20.44 -3.31
CA TRP A 494 5.82 -20.05 -4.67
C TRP A 494 6.66 -20.79 -5.73
N ILE A 495 7.99 -20.82 -5.56
CA ILE A 495 8.88 -21.54 -6.46
C ILE A 495 8.56 -23.05 -6.44
N LEU A 496 8.43 -23.65 -5.25
CA LEU A 496 8.15 -25.08 -5.12
C LEU A 496 6.85 -25.48 -5.83
N CYS A 497 5.78 -24.71 -5.64
CA CYS A 497 4.49 -24.93 -6.33
C CYS A 497 4.61 -24.82 -7.85
N SER A 498 5.52 -24.00 -8.33
CA SER A 498 5.72 -23.78 -9.76
C SER A 498 6.50 -24.90 -10.45
N LEU A 499 7.40 -25.60 -9.74
CA LEU A 499 8.38 -26.54 -10.34
C LEU A 499 7.71 -27.60 -11.19
N ARG A 500 6.77 -28.34 -10.59
CA ARG A 500 6.10 -29.46 -11.24
C ARG A 500 5.20 -29.00 -12.38
N ILE A 501 4.42 -27.94 -12.14
CA ILE A 501 3.49 -27.39 -13.13
C ILE A 501 4.25 -26.91 -14.37
N MET A 502 5.36 -26.18 -14.18
CA MET A 502 6.19 -25.73 -15.31
C MET A 502 6.90 -26.88 -16.03
N ALA A 503 7.31 -27.94 -15.31
CA ALA A 503 7.93 -29.13 -15.90
C ALA A 503 6.96 -29.92 -16.79
N GLU A 504 5.68 -29.97 -16.47
CA GLU A 504 4.63 -30.56 -17.33
C GLU A 504 4.56 -29.90 -18.72
N HIS A 505 4.97 -28.63 -18.82
CA HIS A 505 5.05 -27.85 -20.06
C HIS A 505 6.47 -27.75 -20.64
N GLY A 506 7.41 -28.56 -20.17
CA GLY A 506 8.78 -28.61 -20.68
C GLY A 506 9.71 -27.50 -20.16
N HIS A 507 9.31 -26.74 -19.16
CA HIS A 507 10.11 -25.66 -18.59
C HIS A 507 10.77 -26.07 -17.27
N TYR A 508 12.10 -26.11 -17.26
CA TYR A 508 12.88 -26.31 -16.04
C TYR A 508 13.10 -24.96 -15.32
N ILE A 509 12.78 -24.90 -14.04
CA ILE A 509 12.94 -23.69 -13.20
C ILE A 509 14.11 -23.84 -12.26
N ALA A 510 14.11 -24.92 -11.43
CA ALA A 510 15.12 -25.20 -10.43
C ALA A 510 15.08 -26.67 -10.03
N SER A 511 16.09 -27.13 -9.31
CA SER A 511 16.08 -28.46 -8.70
C SER A 511 15.11 -28.48 -7.50
N GLU A 512 14.14 -29.39 -7.55
CA GLU A 512 13.20 -29.57 -6.45
C GLU A 512 13.90 -29.91 -5.12
N SER A 513 14.92 -30.78 -5.17
CA SER A 513 15.72 -31.14 -3.99
C SER A 513 16.45 -29.92 -3.40
N GLU A 514 16.92 -28.99 -4.22
CA GLU A 514 17.57 -27.76 -3.77
C GLU A 514 16.57 -26.81 -3.11
N VAL A 515 15.41 -26.58 -3.72
CA VAL A 515 14.34 -25.73 -3.16
C VAL A 515 13.85 -26.31 -1.83
N ARG A 516 13.63 -27.63 -1.76
CA ARG A 516 13.26 -28.34 -0.53
C ARG A 516 14.33 -28.20 0.56
N ALA A 517 15.60 -28.40 0.22
CA ALA A 517 16.70 -28.25 1.18
C ALA A 517 16.73 -26.82 1.77
N GLN A 518 16.48 -25.81 0.95
CA GLN A 518 16.40 -24.41 1.38
C GLN A 518 15.18 -24.15 2.30
N LEU A 519 14.05 -24.75 2.02
CA LEU A 519 12.87 -24.71 2.89
C LEU A 519 13.16 -25.39 4.22
N TYR A 520 13.65 -26.64 4.21
CA TYR A 520 13.92 -27.42 5.43
C TYR A 520 15.01 -26.79 6.31
N ALA A 521 16.03 -26.17 5.72
CA ALA A 521 17.06 -25.46 6.49
C ALA A 521 16.51 -24.28 7.32
N ARG A 522 15.33 -23.77 6.95
CA ARG A 522 14.70 -22.63 7.61
C ARG A 522 13.46 -22.99 8.44
N LEU A 523 12.87 -24.15 8.17
CA LEU A 523 11.69 -24.68 8.89
C LEU A 523 11.94 -25.09 10.35
N PRO A 524 13.16 -25.43 10.84
CA PRO A 524 13.35 -25.64 12.28
C PRO A 524 13.05 -24.42 13.15
N ALA A 525 12.90 -23.25 12.54
CA ALA A 525 12.34 -22.07 13.21
C ALA A 525 10.80 -22.07 13.28
N LEU A 526 10.14 -22.92 12.47
CA LEU A 526 8.71 -23.20 12.47
C LEU A 526 8.53 -24.58 13.11
N ARG A 527 7.64 -24.72 14.10
CA ARG A 527 7.42 -25.93 14.92
C ARG A 527 7.43 -27.25 14.13
N SER A 528 7.85 -28.33 14.77
CA SER A 528 8.01 -29.71 14.22
C SER A 528 6.76 -30.29 13.52
N GLU A 529 5.58 -29.75 13.77
CA GLU A 529 4.31 -30.15 13.13
C GLU A 529 4.19 -29.68 11.68
N ALA A 530 4.73 -28.51 11.34
CA ALA A 530 4.72 -27.99 9.97
C ALA A 530 5.65 -28.77 9.01
N THR A 531 6.69 -29.40 9.54
CA THR A 531 7.63 -30.21 8.74
C THR A 531 6.99 -31.49 8.18
N GLY A 532 6.05 -32.09 8.92
CA GLY A 532 5.31 -33.27 8.45
C GLY A 532 4.34 -32.93 7.32
N LEU A 533 3.74 -31.76 7.35
CA LEU A 533 2.74 -31.33 6.36
C LEU A 533 3.39 -30.98 5.00
N VAL A 534 4.52 -30.27 4.99
CA VAL A 534 5.27 -29.98 3.75
C VAL A 534 5.75 -31.27 3.08
N ALA A 535 6.14 -32.27 3.88
CA ALA A 535 6.55 -33.57 3.36
C ALA A 535 5.36 -34.41 2.79
N ALA A 536 4.14 -34.18 3.27
CA ALA A 536 2.95 -34.91 2.84
C ALA A 536 2.23 -34.25 1.63
N LEU A 537 2.44 -32.96 1.42
CA LEU A 537 1.77 -32.20 0.34
C LEU A 537 2.58 -32.12 -0.95
N VAL A 538 3.80 -32.61 -0.96
CA VAL A 538 4.71 -32.65 -2.09
C VAL A 538 5.11 -34.08 -2.36
#